data_970951d6317aafd1acc0173efed3fba4
#
_entry.id   970951d6317aafd1acc0173efed3fba4
#
_cell.length_a   1.000
_cell.length_b   1.000
_cell.length_c   1.000
_cell.angle_alpha   90.00
_cell.angle_beta   90.00
_cell.angle_gamma   90.00
#
_symmetry.space_group_name_H-M   'P 1'
#
loop_
_entity.id
_entity.type
_entity.pdbx_description
1 polymer ?
#
loop_
_entity_poly.entity_id
_entity_poly.type
_entity_poly.pdbx_seq_one_letter_code
_entity_poly.pdbx_strand_id
1 'polypeptide(L)'
;VLEHGLQDPHPSVRYAVIDALAAVSRVDKPFACEGYWEVLQQDPRCILHYTSGWFIMQLYPVHPEECRTCLIWAFEQSETEQDLVRNAAHILAELCIKGDLDVHAYLFQRQYMPEQAYGILDQCFDDLNQEPKNTAAKRLLLYTLQNCQEIPQHIVWQYCREPGPYDPDVLRLFVERCANRAEYALIHFFLESRKENSPAWWENLYTFCARACADATK
;
A
#
# COMPACT_ATOMS: atom_id res chain seq x y z
N VAL A 1 17.22 -19.78 -23.66
CA VAL A 1 17.32 -18.30 -23.70
C VAL A 1 16.92 -17.74 -22.33
N LEU A 2 15.75 -18.11 -21.77
CA LEU A 2 15.31 -17.64 -20.44
C LEU A 2 16.29 -18.04 -19.33
N GLU A 3 16.72 -19.30 -19.27
CA GLU A 3 17.68 -19.81 -18.28
C GLU A 3 18.99 -19.00 -18.23
N HIS A 4 19.51 -18.55 -19.37
CA HIS A 4 20.69 -17.69 -19.40
C HIS A 4 20.40 -16.28 -18.89
N GLY A 5 19.21 -15.76 -19.20
CA GLY A 5 18.80 -14.44 -18.71
C GLY A 5 18.52 -14.39 -17.21
N LEU A 6 18.09 -15.50 -16.60
CA LEU A 6 17.88 -15.60 -15.15
C LEU A 6 19.18 -15.38 -14.36
N GLN A 7 20.31 -15.76 -14.92
CA GLN A 7 21.64 -15.65 -14.28
C GLN A 7 22.44 -14.43 -14.76
N ASP A 8 21.84 -13.56 -15.58
CA ASP A 8 22.55 -12.40 -16.11
C ASP A 8 22.84 -11.38 -14.98
N PRO A 9 24.08 -10.90 -14.87
CA PRO A 9 24.44 -9.94 -13.83
C PRO A 9 23.78 -8.55 -14.01
N HIS A 10 23.30 -8.25 -15.24
CA HIS A 10 22.75 -6.92 -15.52
C HIS A 10 21.28 -6.82 -15.11
N PRO A 11 20.90 -5.84 -14.25
CA PRO A 11 19.52 -5.69 -13.76
C PRO A 11 18.47 -5.59 -14.86
N SER A 12 18.75 -4.84 -15.94
CA SER A 12 17.79 -4.68 -17.05
C SER A 12 17.49 -5.99 -17.77
N VAL A 13 18.44 -6.93 -17.82
CA VAL A 13 18.20 -8.26 -18.39
C VAL A 13 17.27 -9.04 -17.48
N ARG A 14 17.49 -9.00 -16.15
CA ARG A 14 16.61 -9.65 -15.18
C ARG A 14 15.19 -9.11 -15.24
N TYR A 15 14.99 -7.79 -15.39
CA TYR A 15 13.65 -7.22 -15.58
C TYR A 15 12.98 -7.73 -16.87
N ALA A 16 13.71 -7.79 -17.99
CA ALA A 16 13.19 -8.35 -19.24
C ALA A 16 12.83 -9.84 -19.11
N VAL A 17 13.57 -10.58 -18.29
CA VAL A 17 13.25 -11.98 -17.99
C VAL A 17 11.96 -12.09 -17.17
N ILE A 18 11.74 -11.21 -16.19
CA ILE A 18 10.50 -11.19 -15.41
C ILE A 18 9.30 -10.90 -16.32
N ASP A 19 9.39 -9.98 -17.28
CA ASP A 19 8.35 -9.75 -18.28
C ASP A 19 8.06 -11.02 -19.10
N ALA A 20 9.12 -11.71 -19.54
CA ALA A 20 8.97 -12.97 -20.26
C ALA A 20 8.33 -14.07 -19.41
N LEU A 21 8.71 -14.19 -18.12
CA LEU A 21 8.11 -15.12 -17.18
C LEU A 21 6.63 -14.79 -16.94
N ALA A 22 6.27 -13.50 -16.86
CA ALA A 22 4.88 -13.08 -16.75
C ALA A 22 4.04 -13.50 -17.98
N ALA A 23 4.62 -13.46 -19.17
CA ALA A 23 3.97 -13.99 -20.37
C ALA A 23 3.85 -15.54 -20.35
N VAL A 24 4.91 -16.23 -19.93
CA VAL A 24 4.96 -17.70 -19.81
C VAL A 24 3.98 -18.21 -18.75
N SER A 25 3.75 -17.47 -17.69
CA SER A 25 2.84 -17.86 -16.61
C SER A 25 1.39 -18.18 -17.05
N ARG A 26 1.00 -17.68 -18.24
CA ARG A 26 -0.30 -18.00 -18.86
C ARG A 26 -0.36 -19.41 -19.42
N VAL A 27 0.78 -20.02 -19.68
CA VAL A 27 0.90 -21.37 -20.31
C VAL A 27 1.49 -22.38 -19.34
N ASP A 28 2.53 -21.98 -18.63
CA ASP A 28 3.24 -22.78 -17.63
C ASP A 28 3.54 -21.94 -16.37
N LYS A 29 2.55 -21.91 -15.50
CA LYS A 29 2.62 -21.15 -14.24
C LYS A 29 3.71 -21.68 -13.28
N PRO A 30 3.87 -23.00 -13.07
CA PRO A 30 4.93 -23.51 -12.21
C PRO A 30 6.33 -23.08 -12.68
N PHE A 31 6.65 -23.27 -13.93
CA PHE A 31 7.92 -22.84 -14.50
C PHE A 31 8.17 -21.33 -14.33
N ALA A 32 7.14 -20.52 -14.58
CA ALA A 32 7.27 -19.07 -14.42
C ALA A 32 7.50 -18.64 -12.96
N CYS A 33 6.85 -19.31 -12.00
CA CYS A 33 7.04 -19.03 -10.57
C CYS A 33 8.42 -19.48 -10.09
N GLU A 34 8.91 -20.65 -10.51
CA GLU A 34 10.27 -21.11 -10.23
C GLU A 34 11.31 -20.15 -10.77
N GLY A 35 11.18 -19.74 -12.02
CA GLY A 35 12.09 -18.78 -12.65
C GLY A 35 12.08 -17.41 -11.94
N TYR A 36 10.91 -16.90 -11.55
CA TYR A 36 10.84 -15.66 -10.77
C TYR A 36 11.50 -15.84 -9.38
N TRP A 37 11.32 -17.00 -8.74
CA TRP A 37 11.96 -17.33 -7.48
C TRP A 37 13.49 -17.30 -7.56
N GLU A 38 14.07 -17.86 -8.60
CA GLU A 38 15.51 -17.80 -8.84
C GLU A 38 16.02 -16.35 -9.01
N VAL A 39 15.28 -15.51 -9.73
CA VAL A 39 15.62 -14.09 -9.91
C VAL A 39 15.53 -13.34 -8.58
N LEU A 40 14.47 -13.57 -7.80
CA LEU A 40 14.26 -12.91 -6.53
C LEU A 40 15.35 -13.24 -5.51
N GLN A 41 15.81 -14.50 -5.46
CA GLN A 41 16.90 -14.91 -4.59
C GLN A 41 18.24 -14.27 -4.95
N GLN A 42 18.48 -13.99 -6.23
CA GLN A 42 19.69 -13.32 -6.68
C GLN A 42 19.66 -11.81 -6.48
N ASP A 43 18.50 -11.20 -6.67
CA ASP A 43 18.33 -9.76 -6.56
C ASP A 43 16.94 -9.40 -5.98
N PRO A 44 16.85 -9.16 -4.67
CA PRO A 44 15.59 -8.77 -4.04
C PRO A 44 14.98 -7.47 -4.61
N ARG A 45 15.76 -6.63 -5.32
CA ARG A 45 15.23 -5.43 -5.99
C ARG A 45 14.27 -5.76 -7.12
N CYS A 46 14.21 -7.01 -7.56
CA CYS A 46 13.20 -7.47 -8.50
C CYS A 46 11.76 -7.28 -8.00
N ILE A 47 11.56 -7.02 -6.71
CA ILE A 47 10.28 -6.57 -6.13
C ILE A 47 9.78 -5.26 -6.80
N LEU A 48 10.67 -4.42 -7.35
CA LEU A 48 10.29 -3.23 -8.11
C LEU A 48 9.50 -3.51 -9.40
N HIS A 49 9.59 -4.71 -9.92
CA HIS A 49 8.87 -5.02 -11.15
C HIS A 49 7.36 -5.06 -10.91
N TYR A 50 6.56 -4.47 -11.80
CA TYR A 50 5.11 -4.32 -11.63
C TYR A 50 4.33 -5.65 -11.49
N THR A 51 4.89 -6.77 -11.97
CA THR A 51 4.30 -8.11 -11.82
C THR A 51 4.72 -8.83 -10.55
N SER A 52 5.65 -8.27 -9.78
CA SER A 52 6.26 -8.95 -8.63
C SER A 52 5.25 -9.28 -7.54
N GLY A 53 4.29 -8.39 -7.28
CA GLY A 53 3.21 -8.66 -6.33
C GLY A 53 2.48 -9.97 -6.67
N TRP A 54 2.12 -10.15 -7.94
CA TRP A 54 1.46 -11.37 -8.38
C TRP A 54 2.34 -12.62 -8.19
N PHE A 55 3.62 -12.57 -8.58
CA PHE A 55 4.54 -13.71 -8.39
C PHE A 55 4.74 -14.05 -6.91
N ILE A 56 4.99 -13.05 -6.08
CA ILE A 56 5.16 -13.26 -4.64
C ILE A 56 3.92 -13.89 -4.03
N MET A 57 2.73 -13.44 -4.40
CA MET A 57 1.48 -14.03 -3.94
C MET A 57 1.28 -15.49 -4.38
N GLN A 58 1.89 -15.92 -5.51
CA GLN A 58 1.87 -17.32 -5.93
C GLN A 58 2.94 -18.16 -5.20
N LEU A 59 4.08 -17.57 -4.87
CA LEU A 59 5.19 -18.23 -4.16
C LEU A 59 4.97 -18.33 -2.65
N TYR A 60 4.25 -17.37 -2.10
CA TYR A 60 4.05 -17.24 -0.66
C TYR A 60 3.54 -18.52 0.04
N PRO A 61 2.58 -19.28 -0.50
CA PRO A 61 2.13 -20.53 0.10
C PRO A 61 3.22 -21.61 0.20
N VAL A 62 4.28 -21.53 -0.60
CA VAL A 62 5.37 -22.52 -0.67
C VAL A 62 6.62 -22.02 0.09
N HIS A 63 6.90 -20.72 0.02
CA HIS A 63 8.09 -20.06 0.58
C HIS A 63 7.72 -18.85 1.46
N PRO A 64 6.89 -19.02 2.51
CA PRO A 64 6.38 -17.87 3.28
C PRO A 64 7.49 -17.10 4.01
N GLU A 65 8.44 -17.79 4.63
CA GLU A 65 9.51 -17.16 5.42
C GLU A 65 10.46 -16.33 4.56
N GLU A 66 10.86 -16.92 3.43
CA GLU A 66 11.81 -16.28 2.53
C GLU A 66 11.17 -15.07 1.82
N CYS A 67 9.91 -15.21 1.40
CA CYS A 67 9.16 -14.10 0.82
C CYS A 67 8.99 -12.96 1.83
N ARG A 68 8.62 -13.27 3.08
CA ARG A 68 8.55 -12.27 4.16
C ARG A 68 9.90 -11.59 4.38
N THR A 69 10.97 -12.37 4.46
CA THR A 69 12.32 -11.83 4.66
C THR A 69 12.70 -10.83 3.57
N CYS A 70 12.46 -11.18 2.30
CA CYS A 70 12.70 -10.28 1.17
C CYS A 70 11.83 -9.02 1.24
N LEU A 71 10.54 -9.16 1.56
CA LEU A 71 9.61 -8.03 1.66
C LEU A 71 9.97 -7.10 2.82
N ILE A 72 10.30 -7.65 3.99
CA ILE A 72 10.72 -6.87 5.17
C ILE A 72 12.02 -6.14 4.88
N TRP A 73 12.99 -6.81 4.25
CA TRP A 73 14.22 -6.17 3.81
C TRP A 73 13.95 -4.98 2.90
N ALA A 74 13.10 -5.13 1.90
CA ALA A 74 12.74 -4.06 0.98
C ALA A 74 11.96 -2.92 1.65
N PHE A 75 11.06 -3.24 2.58
CA PHE A 75 10.29 -2.31 3.37
C PHE A 75 11.14 -1.43 4.30
N GLU A 76 12.28 -1.95 4.77
CA GLU A 76 13.21 -1.25 5.67
C GLU A 76 14.32 -0.49 4.94
N GLN A 77 14.28 -0.40 3.61
CA GLN A 77 15.26 0.38 2.87
C GLN A 77 15.14 1.89 3.14
N SER A 78 16.20 2.61 2.79
CA SER A 78 16.28 4.06 3.00
C SER A 78 15.34 4.85 2.07
N GLU A 79 15.15 6.12 2.37
CA GLU A 79 14.37 7.07 1.57
C GLU A 79 14.85 7.19 0.09
N THR A 80 16.05 6.73 -0.21
CA THR A 80 16.56 6.72 -1.60
C THR A 80 15.95 5.62 -2.47
N GLU A 81 15.32 4.62 -1.88
CA GLU A 81 14.68 3.48 -2.55
C GLU A 81 13.15 3.53 -2.41
N GLN A 82 12.57 4.71 -2.59
CA GLN A 82 11.13 4.96 -2.31
C GLN A 82 10.19 3.97 -2.99
N ASP A 83 10.40 3.67 -4.27
CA ASP A 83 9.51 2.75 -5.01
C ASP A 83 9.64 1.31 -4.51
N LEU A 84 10.84 0.90 -4.07
CA LEU A 84 11.05 -0.42 -3.46
C LEU A 84 10.29 -0.54 -2.14
N VAL A 85 10.39 0.49 -1.29
CA VAL A 85 9.68 0.57 -0.01
C VAL A 85 8.16 0.54 -0.22
N ARG A 86 7.63 1.34 -1.18
CA ARG A 86 6.20 1.40 -1.50
C ARG A 86 5.67 0.05 -1.97
N ASN A 87 6.35 -0.60 -2.92
CA ASN A 87 5.93 -1.89 -3.45
C ASN A 87 5.97 -2.99 -2.38
N ALA A 88 7.01 -3.04 -1.55
CA ALA A 88 7.08 -3.98 -0.44
C ALA A 88 5.97 -3.73 0.58
N ALA A 89 5.70 -2.47 0.92
CA ALA A 89 4.64 -2.06 1.83
C ALA A 89 3.24 -2.47 1.32
N HIS A 90 3.00 -2.27 0.03
CA HIS A 90 1.75 -2.69 -0.64
C HIS A 90 1.55 -4.21 -0.55
N ILE A 91 2.58 -5.02 -0.87
CA ILE A 91 2.49 -6.48 -0.82
C ILE A 91 2.34 -6.97 0.63
N LEU A 92 3.08 -6.39 1.59
CA LEU A 92 2.92 -6.72 3.00
C LEU A 92 1.51 -6.40 3.52
N ALA A 93 0.93 -5.28 3.09
CA ALA A 93 -0.45 -4.94 3.43
C ALA A 93 -1.44 -5.96 2.87
N GLU A 94 -1.27 -6.40 1.62
CA GLU A 94 -2.10 -7.44 1.01
C GLU A 94 -2.02 -8.77 1.79
N LEU A 95 -0.82 -9.20 2.19
CA LEU A 95 -0.63 -10.40 3.01
C LEU A 95 -1.30 -10.27 4.38
N CYS A 96 -1.15 -9.11 5.03
CA CYS A 96 -1.80 -8.80 6.30
C CYS A 96 -3.33 -8.87 6.20
N ILE A 97 -3.90 -8.27 5.15
CA ILE A 97 -5.35 -8.27 4.89
C ILE A 97 -5.86 -9.69 4.60
N LYS A 98 -5.05 -10.52 3.94
CA LYS A 98 -5.34 -11.95 3.72
C LYS A 98 -5.20 -12.83 4.96
N GLY A 99 -4.74 -12.29 6.08
CA GLY A 99 -4.74 -12.96 7.37
C GLY A 99 -3.40 -13.58 7.78
N ASP A 100 -2.28 -13.18 7.18
CA ASP A 100 -0.96 -13.59 7.67
C ASP A 100 -0.68 -12.99 9.04
N LEU A 101 -0.54 -13.85 10.06
CA LEU A 101 -0.41 -13.44 11.45
C LEU A 101 0.96 -12.80 11.76
N ASP A 102 2.02 -13.26 11.11
CA ASP A 102 3.37 -12.75 11.35
C ASP A 102 3.53 -11.38 10.69
N VAL A 103 3.02 -11.21 9.47
CA VAL A 103 2.96 -9.90 8.80
C VAL A 103 2.06 -8.93 9.58
N HIS A 104 0.91 -9.41 10.09
CA HIS A 104 0.05 -8.62 10.96
C HIS A 104 0.81 -8.14 12.20
N ALA A 105 1.47 -9.07 12.94
CA ALA A 105 2.25 -8.71 14.12
C ALA A 105 3.36 -7.72 13.79
N TYR A 106 4.03 -7.90 12.65
CA TYR A 106 5.09 -7.01 12.18
C TYR A 106 4.57 -5.60 11.88
N LEU A 107 3.46 -5.46 11.17
CA LEU A 107 2.90 -4.15 10.80
C LEU A 107 2.29 -3.42 12.01
N PHE A 108 1.55 -4.08 12.89
CA PHE A 108 0.84 -3.43 14.00
C PHE A 108 1.71 -3.07 15.22
N GLN A 109 3.04 -3.07 15.10
CA GLN A 109 3.96 -2.73 16.20
C GLN A 109 4.88 -1.55 15.91
N ARG A 110 4.67 -0.82 14.81
CA ARG A 110 5.63 0.20 14.37
C ARG A 110 5.00 1.51 13.96
N GLN A 111 5.85 2.52 13.92
CA GLN A 111 5.57 3.78 13.25
C GLN A 111 6.05 3.69 11.81
N TYR A 112 5.36 4.37 10.92
CA TYR A 112 5.63 4.32 9.49
C TYR A 112 6.26 5.61 8.99
N MET A 113 7.27 5.48 8.14
CA MET A 113 7.75 6.54 7.28
C MET A 113 6.73 6.83 6.16
N PRO A 114 6.77 8.01 5.51
CA PRO A 114 5.77 8.37 4.49
C PRO A 114 5.63 7.34 3.37
N GLU A 115 6.73 6.78 2.88
CA GLU A 115 6.73 5.81 1.77
C GLU A 115 6.15 4.45 2.17
N GLN A 116 6.42 4.01 3.40
CA GLN A 116 5.81 2.81 3.98
C GLN A 116 4.30 3.01 4.14
N ALA A 117 3.91 4.14 4.70
CA ALA A 117 2.51 4.48 4.86
C ALA A 117 1.79 4.57 3.50
N TYR A 118 2.45 5.11 2.47
CA TYR A 118 1.91 5.16 1.13
C TYR A 118 1.49 3.79 0.62
N GLY A 119 2.42 2.84 0.55
CA GLY A 119 2.12 1.51 -0.01
C GLY A 119 1.05 0.76 0.79
N ILE A 120 1.06 0.89 2.13
CA ILE A 120 0.03 0.27 2.97
C ILE A 120 -1.35 0.90 2.72
N LEU A 121 -1.45 2.22 2.69
CA LEU A 121 -2.72 2.92 2.52
C LEU A 121 -3.30 2.70 1.12
N ASP A 122 -2.46 2.69 0.09
CA ASP A 122 -2.85 2.41 -1.29
C ASP A 122 -3.53 1.03 -1.39
N GLN A 123 -2.89 -0.03 -0.87
CA GLN A 123 -3.48 -1.37 -0.84
C GLN A 123 -4.76 -1.42 0.00
N CYS A 124 -4.81 -0.72 1.13
CA CYS A 124 -6.02 -0.70 1.94
C CYS A 124 -7.20 -0.08 1.20
N PHE A 125 -6.99 0.97 0.40
CA PHE A 125 -8.06 1.56 -0.41
C PHE A 125 -8.58 0.62 -1.49
N ASP A 126 -7.70 -0.14 -2.13
CA ASP A 126 -8.09 -1.15 -3.12
C ASP A 126 -9.01 -2.22 -2.51
N ASP A 127 -8.78 -2.59 -1.25
CA ASP A 127 -9.52 -3.66 -0.56
C ASP A 127 -10.71 -3.16 0.29
N LEU A 128 -10.86 -1.85 0.56
CA LEU A 128 -11.96 -1.31 1.37
C LEU A 128 -13.35 -1.63 0.82
N ASN A 129 -13.47 -1.73 -0.50
CA ASN A 129 -14.73 -1.98 -1.20
C ASN A 129 -14.93 -3.47 -1.52
N GLN A 130 -14.03 -4.35 -1.04
CA GLN A 130 -14.04 -5.78 -1.36
C GLN A 130 -14.41 -6.61 -0.12
N GLU A 131 -15.61 -7.19 -0.12
CA GLU A 131 -15.97 -8.21 0.87
C GLU A 131 -15.26 -9.55 0.58
N PRO A 132 -14.72 -10.28 1.58
CA PRO A 132 -14.77 -9.99 3.02
C PRO A 132 -13.55 -9.20 3.55
N LYS A 133 -12.72 -8.63 2.70
CA LYS A 133 -11.45 -8.00 3.07
C LYS A 133 -11.59 -6.63 3.75
N ASN A 134 -12.70 -5.95 3.55
CA ASN A 134 -12.93 -4.57 4.00
C ASN A 134 -12.65 -4.35 5.49
N THR A 135 -13.02 -5.29 6.36
CA THR A 135 -12.80 -5.15 7.81
C THR A 135 -11.31 -5.16 8.17
N ALA A 136 -10.53 -6.06 7.58
CA ALA A 136 -9.09 -6.14 7.80
C ALA A 136 -8.37 -4.92 7.19
N ALA A 137 -8.75 -4.54 5.97
CA ALA A 137 -8.24 -3.35 5.29
C ALA A 137 -8.52 -2.08 6.09
N LYS A 138 -9.75 -1.89 6.58
CA LYS A 138 -10.12 -0.75 7.44
C LYS A 138 -9.27 -0.70 8.71
N ARG A 139 -9.10 -1.83 9.39
CA ARG A 139 -8.29 -1.90 10.62
C ARG A 139 -6.84 -1.49 10.37
N LEU A 140 -6.22 -2.02 9.32
CA LEU A 140 -4.85 -1.68 8.95
C LEU A 140 -4.74 -0.21 8.53
N LEU A 141 -5.68 0.29 7.74
CA LEU A 141 -5.75 1.69 7.31
C LEU A 141 -5.81 2.64 8.52
N LEU A 142 -6.73 2.43 9.46
CA LEU A 142 -6.85 3.27 10.65
C LEU A 142 -5.58 3.25 11.49
N TYR A 143 -4.99 2.06 11.68
CA TYR A 143 -3.72 1.94 12.40
C TYR A 143 -2.60 2.71 11.70
N THR A 144 -2.47 2.56 10.39
CA THR A 144 -1.44 3.25 9.59
C THR A 144 -1.62 4.77 9.65
N LEU A 145 -2.86 5.26 9.47
CA LEU A 145 -3.15 6.68 9.59
C LEU A 145 -2.82 7.25 10.98
N GLN A 146 -2.97 6.48 12.05
CA GLN A 146 -2.64 6.90 13.41
C GLN A 146 -1.12 6.90 13.67
N ASN A 147 -0.38 5.98 13.06
CA ASN A 147 1.02 5.70 13.39
C ASN A 147 2.03 6.11 12.29
N CYS A 148 1.62 6.73 11.19
CA CYS A 148 2.56 7.29 10.24
C CYS A 148 3.07 8.67 10.70
N GLN A 149 4.30 9.00 10.36
CA GLN A 149 4.88 10.32 10.65
C GLN A 149 4.14 11.41 9.90
N GLU A 150 3.90 11.17 8.63
CA GLU A 150 3.20 12.08 7.74
C GLU A 150 2.30 11.27 6.79
N ILE A 151 1.06 11.76 6.57
CA ILE A 151 0.17 11.17 5.58
C ILE A 151 0.53 11.75 4.21
N PRO A 152 0.87 10.92 3.21
CA PRO A 152 1.18 11.40 1.87
C PRO A 152 -0.02 12.12 1.25
N GLN A 153 0.21 13.31 0.70
CA GLN A 153 -0.87 14.20 0.22
C GLN A 153 -1.75 13.54 -0.86
N HIS A 154 -1.15 12.78 -1.77
CA HIS A 154 -1.91 12.12 -2.85
C HIS A 154 -2.82 11.01 -2.34
N ILE A 155 -2.52 10.38 -1.18
CA ILE A 155 -3.42 9.43 -0.50
C ILE A 155 -4.72 10.14 -0.08
N VAL A 156 -4.62 11.37 0.45
CA VAL A 156 -5.81 12.16 0.78
C VAL A 156 -6.60 12.50 -0.48
N TRP A 157 -5.91 12.83 -1.57
CA TRP A 157 -6.55 13.08 -2.86
C TRP A 157 -7.23 11.85 -3.44
N GLN A 158 -6.61 10.68 -3.34
CA GLN A 158 -7.17 9.41 -3.79
C GLN A 158 -8.46 9.12 -3.03
N TYR A 159 -8.44 9.16 -1.69
CA TYR A 159 -9.62 8.98 -0.85
C TYR A 159 -10.75 9.97 -1.19
N CYS A 160 -10.42 11.23 -1.44
CA CYS A 160 -11.41 12.26 -1.74
C CYS A 160 -12.00 12.16 -3.17
N ARG A 161 -11.30 11.54 -4.11
CA ARG A 161 -11.75 11.41 -5.52
C ARG A 161 -12.55 10.14 -5.78
N GLU A 162 -12.17 9.07 -5.12
CA GLU A 162 -12.83 7.79 -5.25
C GLU A 162 -13.84 7.64 -4.09
N PRO A 163 -15.13 7.97 -4.33
CA PRO A 163 -16.13 7.83 -3.28
C PRO A 163 -16.36 6.35 -3.00
N GLY A 164 -15.46 5.80 -2.23
CA GLY A 164 -15.70 4.55 -1.50
C GLY A 164 -16.82 4.77 -0.48
N PRO A 165 -17.27 3.75 0.22
CA PRO A 165 -18.22 3.93 1.29
C PRO A 165 -17.64 4.95 2.29
N TYR A 166 -18.42 5.98 2.56
CA TYR A 166 -18.07 6.98 3.56
C TYR A 166 -17.78 6.31 4.90
N ASP A 167 -16.57 6.46 5.38
CA ASP A 167 -16.17 5.97 6.69
C ASP A 167 -15.84 7.16 7.60
N PRO A 168 -16.66 7.41 8.64
CA PRO A 168 -16.50 8.57 9.51
C PRO A 168 -15.19 8.56 10.29
N ASP A 169 -14.66 7.40 10.64
CA ASP A 169 -13.40 7.29 11.39
C ASP A 169 -12.19 7.61 10.51
N VAL A 170 -12.21 7.14 9.27
CA VAL A 170 -11.16 7.45 8.27
C VAL A 170 -11.17 8.95 7.98
N LEU A 171 -12.34 9.52 7.69
CA LEU A 171 -12.46 10.96 7.43
C LEU A 171 -12.00 11.78 8.64
N ARG A 172 -12.36 11.39 9.87
CA ARG A 172 -11.91 12.07 11.08
C ARG A 172 -10.39 12.15 11.16
N LEU A 173 -9.69 11.04 10.90
CA LEU A 173 -8.22 11.02 10.92
C LEU A 173 -7.61 11.90 9.83
N PHE A 174 -8.18 11.93 8.62
CA PHE A 174 -7.72 12.86 7.58
C PHE A 174 -7.92 14.31 7.99
N VAL A 175 -9.07 14.66 8.53
CA VAL A 175 -9.35 16.03 9.03
C VAL A 175 -8.40 16.39 10.18
N GLU A 176 -8.18 15.47 11.11
CA GLU A 176 -7.31 15.70 12.26
C GLU A 176 -5.83 15.87 11.87
N ARG A 177 -5.35 15.21 10.85
CA ARG A 177 -3.93 15.13 10.52
C ARG A 177 -3.51 15.86 9.24
N CYS A 178 -4.45 16.12 8.34
CA CYS A 178 -4.15 16.64 6.99
C CYS A 178 -4.86 17.95 6.68
N ALA A 179 -5.64 18.54 7.57
CA ALA A 179 -6.44 19.73 7.28
C ALA A 179 -5.61 20.87 6.63
N ASN A 180 -4.39 21.08 7.10
CA ASN A 180 -3.51 22.15 6.63
C ASN A 180 -2.81 21.87 5.29
N ARG A 181 -2.71 20.58 4.89
CA ARG A 181 -1.94 20.16 3.71
C ARG A 181 -2.81 19.71 2.56
N ALA A 182 -4.00 19.24 2.87
CA ALA A 182 -4.95 18.72 1.91
C ALA A 182 -6.29 19.47 1.92
N GLU A 183 -6.26 20.72 2.36
CA GLU A 183 -7.44 21.56 2.53
C GLU A 183 -8.34 21.54 1.30
N TYR A 184 -7.79 21.74 0.12
CA TYR A 184 -8.55 21.76 -1.12
C TYR A 184 -9.23 20.39 -1.41
N ALA A 185 -8.55 19.28 -1.20
CA ALA A 185 -9.11 17.94 -1.40
C ALA A 185 -10.26 17.68 -0.43
N LEU A 186 -10.09 18.04 0.84
CA LEU A 186 -11.12 17.89 1.86
C LEU A 186 -12.31 18.80 1.63
N ILE A 187 -12.08 20.05 1.20
CA ILE A 187 -13.16 20.96 0.78
C ILE A 187 -13.98 20.33 -0.35
N HIS A 188 -13.31 19.85 -1.38
CA HIS A 188 -13.97 19.20 -2.52
C HIS A 188 -14.77 17.98 -2.04
N PHE A 189 -14.19 17.13 -1.22
CA PHE A 189 -14.86 15.97 -0.63
C PHE A 189 -16.14 16.38 0.12
N PHE A 190 -16.08 17.38 1.02
CA PHE A 190 -17.25 17.82 1.77
C PHE A 190 -18.34 18.42 0.88
N LEU A 191 -17.96 19.10 -0.21
CA LEU A 191 -18.92 19.62 -1.18
C LEU A 191 -19.63 18.51 -1.97
N GLU A 192 -18.91 17.49 -2.38
CA GLU A 192 -19.45 16.36 -3.14
C GLU A 192 -20.24 15.39 -2.27
N SER A 193 -19.77 15.11 -1.04
CA SER A 193 -20.38 14.14 -0.11
C SER A 193 -21.52 14.72 0.74
N ARG A 194 -21.95 15.96 0.51
CA ARG A 194 -23.02 16.63 1.28
C ARG A 194 -24.34 15.86 1.38
N LYS A 195 -24.54 14.80 0.58
CA LYS A 195 -25.73 13.95 0.63
C LYS A 195 -25.72 12.97 1.82
N GLU A 196 -24.57 12.72 2.44
CA GLU A 196 -24.43 11.76 3.54
C GLU A 196 -25.13 12.23 4.82
N ASN A 197 -25.15 13.52 5.12
CA ASN A 197 -25.90 14.19 6.20
C ASN A 197 -25.96 13.45 7.55
N SER A 198 -24.98 12.57 7.84
CA SER A 198 -24.91 11.89 9.15
C SER A 198 -24.37 12.84 10.22
N PRO A 199 -24.70 12.64 11.51
CA PRO A 199 -24.12 13.42 12.60
C PRO A 199 -22.60 13.44 12.58
N ALA A 200 -21.96 12.29 12.31
CA ALA A 200 -20.51 12.17 12.20
C ALA A 200 -19.94 12.95 11.02
N TRP A 201 -20.65 13.07 9.91
CA TRP A 201 -20.27 13.91 8.78
C TRP A 201 -20.21 15.39 9.17
N TRP A 202 -21.25 15.89 9.87
CA TRP A 202 -21.31 17.26 10.36
C TRP A 202 -20.22 17.56 11.39
N GLU A 203 -19.94 16.63 12.29
CA GLU A 203 -18.88 16.76 13.29
C GLU A 203 -17.49 16.88 12.62
N ASN A 204 -17.23 16.05 11.62
CA ASN A 204 -15.99 16.12 10.85
C ASN A 204 -15.86 17.42 10.04
N LEU A 205 -16.95 17.89 9.41
CA LEU A 205 -16.97 19.17 8.71
C LEU A 205 -16.71 20.33 9.68
N TYR A 206 -17.37 20.35 10.83
CA TYR A 206 -17.16 21.38 11.85
C TYR A 206 -15.69 21.39 12.34
N THR A 207 -15.14 20.23 12.63
CA THR A 207 -13.74 20.07 13.06
C THR A 207 -12.77 20.56 12.00
N PHE A 208 -13.03 20.25 10.74
CA PHE A 208 -12.23 20.74 9.61
C PHE A 208 -12.27 22.27 9.50
N CYS A 209 -13.45 22.87 9.54
CA CYS A 209 -13.59 24.33 9.48
C CYS A 209 -12.90 25.02 10.66
N ALA A 210 -13.05 24.48 11.88
CA ALA A 210 -12.41 25.03 13.07
C ALA A 210 -10.88 25.02 12.97
N ARG A 211 -10.30 23.96 12.43
CA ARG A 211 -8.84 23.85 12.22
C ARG A 211 -8.35 24.77 11.13
N ALA A 212 -9.03 24.82 9.98
CA ALA A 212 -8.68 25.72 8.89
C ALA A 212 -8.71 27.20 9.35
N CYS A 213 -9.70 27.60 10.14
CA CYS A 213 -9.77 28.94 10.72
C CYS A 213 -8.64 29.23 11.73
N ALA A 214 -8.27 28.26 12.57
CA ALA A 214 -7.20 28.43 13.55
C ALA A 214 -5.82 28.62 12.91
N ASP A 215 -5.57 27.99 11.75
CA ASP A 215 -4.32 28.13 11.02
C ASP A 215 -4.22 29.38 10.16
N ALA A 216 -5.36 29.89 9.68
CA ALA A 216 -5.42 31.18 8.96
C ALA A 216 -5.08 32.40 9.84
N THR A 217 -5.03 32.22 11.16
CA THR A 217 -4.71 33.27 12.15
C THR A 217 -3.27 33.24 12.66
N LYS A 218 -2.44 32.33 12.16
CA LYS A 218 -0.99 32.26 12.45
C LYS A 218 -0.17 32.83 11.31
#